data_a4cea4e069aed8d7961f79401c0d046e
#
_entry.id   a4cea4e069aed8d7961f79401c0d046e
#
_cell.length_a   1.000
_cell.length_b   1.000
_cell.length_c   1.000
_cell.angle_alpha   90.00
_cell.angle_beta   90.00
_cell.angle_gamma   90.00
#
_symmetry.space_group_name_H-M   'P 1'
#
loop_
_entity.id
_entity.type
_entity.pdbx_description
1 polymer ?
#
loop_
_entity_poly.entity_id
_entity_poly.type
_entity_poly.pdbx_seq_one_letter_code
_entity_poly.pdbx_strand_id
1 'polypeptide(L)'
;MVFDFKSLWTSFRTGAHGVLRRHPVELLLAAGLSAALVLCYECDWELDVRLAAVGWGAVLLLAVNLLTGRTPWRRLYWVAWAPLVPLALWPGFGAWLESARGAITVGLLTPLALLACRRAVANRRFVFDTVILLRAALLALLFAYVALGLFQAILWSAAYIFGFGGAAWVEHAAVDTWIVTSTFVVPLLFMMMLDRWERSEVHGTRILEVLLDWIVSPAVLIYAAILYLYAFKILVTWSLPEGGVAYLVFGFTSVALAVKALQELLGRRIYGWFYDRLSLFALPAAVLFWIGTLRRVGEYGLTEPRVYLVVCGAVMTFCLAIFLSRRTGRYLWVVLFAMLLFAAVAYVPALEPGWVAVRSQQARAERIARSLDRLDSAGRLVLTPVPLADTVRGARYRELYEALAYLYLRDTLRLAAFGLSSTERYAELFPSDFADYVRGWTDRVPAAGTDGGATRFFYLPDDAEYALGDGYSRLWLPCYSSWAEFGNDTLRVDVGGERIRIAGAELLARQLARVGVASCEELRDSREHIEPLMDYRDARCRIIFSDLSLERTDSLGWRIAGAQLRAVMLR
;
A
#
# COMPACT_ATOMS: atom_id res chain seq x y z
N MET A 1 29.16 11.40 -35.81
CA MET A 1 27.74 11.07 -35.93
C MET A 1 26.97 12.40 -36.00
N VAL A 2 26.69 12.89 -37.21
CA VAL A 2 25.95 14.15 -37.38
C VAL A 2 24.48 13.83 -36.99
N PHE A 3 23.99 14.44 -35.92
CA PHE A 3 22.58 14.34 -35.53
C PHE A 3 21.74 15.01 -36.62
N ASP A 4 21.08 14.22 -37.46
CA ASP A 4 20.13 14.73 -38.45
C ASP A 4 18.79 15.02 -37.78
N PHE A 5 18.65 16.25 -37.28
CA PHE A 5 17.44 16.75 -36.64
C PHE A 5 16.19 16.65 -37.54
N LYS A 6 16.36 16.81 -38.87
CA LYS A 6 15.27 16.68 -39.84
C LYS A 6 14.70 15.27 -39.90
N SER A 7 15.57 14.24 -39.84
CA SER A 7 15.08 12.84 -39.84
C SER A 7 14.35 12.47 -38.55
N LEU A 8 14.83 12.97 -37.41
CA LEU A 8 14.14 12.79 -36.11
C LEU A 8 12.79 13.48 -36.10
N TRP A 9 12.73 14.72 -36.55
CA TRP A 9 11.47 15.48 -36.63
C TRP A 9 10.44 14.83 -37.56
N THR A 10 10.87 14.39 -38.74
CA THR A 10 9.97 13.67 -39.68
C THR A 10 9.49 12.34 -39.10
N SER A 11 10.32 11.60 -38.40
CA SER A 11 9.96 10.36 -37.72
C SER A 11 8.95 10.60 -36.60
N PHE A 12 9.14 11.64 -35.80
CA PHE A 12 8.19 12.04 -34.75
C PHE A 12 6.85 12.47 -35.37
N ARG A 13 6.88 13.36 -36.35
CA ARG A 13 5.66 13.84 -37.03
C ARG A 13 4.85 12.71 -37.68
N THR A 14 5.52 11.78 -38.34
CA THR A 14 4.85 10.60 -38.93
C THR A 14 4.29 9.66 -37.88
N GLY A 15 5.00 9.49 -36.77
CA GLY A 15 4.51 8.71 -35.61
C GLY A 15 3.27 9.35 -34.99
N ALA A 16 3.32 10.64 -34.68
CA ALA A 16 2.21 11.38 -34.09
C ALA A 16 0.96 11.39 -35.02
N HIS A 17 1.16 11.58 -36.32
CA HIS A 17 0.08 11.49 -37.30
C HIS A 17 -0.50 10.07 -37.39
N GLY A 18 0.34 9.04 -37.24
CA GLY A 18 -0.12 7.64 -37.14
C GLY A 18 -1.03 7.40 -35.95
N VAL A 19 -0.65 7.91 -34.78
CA VAL A 19 -1.46 7.83 -33.54
C VAL A 19 -2.79 8.56 -33.71
N LEU A 20 -2.80 9.78 -34.26
CA LEU A 20 -4.01 10.55 -34.50
C LEU A 20 -5.02 9.81 -35.38
N ARG A 21 -4.56 8.99 -36.32
CA ARG A 21 -5.42 8.17 -37.17
C ARG A 21 -5.92 6.90 -36.52
N ARG A 22 -5.15 6.32 -35.60
CA ARG A 22 -5.47 5.02 -34.98
C ARG A 22 -6.14 5.14 -33.64
N HIS A 23 -5.78 6.16 -32.86
CA HIS A 23 -6.19 6.42 -31.49
C HIS A 23 -6.77 7.83 -31.31
N PRO A 24 -7.71 8.29 -32.20
CA PRO A 24 -8.17 9.68 -32.17
C PRO A 24 -8.91 10.02 -30.88
N VAL A 25 -9.73 9.09 -30.36
CA VAL A 25 -10.57 9.35 -29.18
C VAL A 25 -9.73 9.35 -27.90
N GLU A 26 -8.81 8.41 -27.77
CA GLU A 26 -7.88 8.35 -26.63
C GLU A 26 -7.01 9.61 -26.55
N LEU A 27 -6.53 10.09 -27.71
CA LEU A 27 -5.73 11.31 -27.78
C LEU A 27 -6.54 12.56 -27.44
N LEU A 28 -7.79 12.64 -27.91
CA LEU A 28 -8.70 13.74 -27.57
C LEU A 28 -9.02 13.76 -26.08
N LEU A 29 -9.27 12.62 -25.46
CA LEU A 29 -9.50 12.54 -24.02
C LEU A 29 -8.25 12.93 -23.21
N ALA A 30 -7.07 12.49 -23.63
CA ALA A 30 -5.81 12.88 -23.00
C ALA A 30 -5.56 14.38 -23.10
N ALA A 31 -5.78 14.99 -24.28
CA ALA A 31 -5.66 16.43 -24.50
C ALA A 31 -6.72 17.22 -23.71
N GLY A 32 -7.97 16.76 -23.70
CA GLY A 32 -9.06 17.37 -22.94
C GLY A 32 -8.80 17.33 -21.43
N LEU A 33 -8.33 16.19 -20.91
CA LEU A 33 -7.94 16.05 -19.50
C LEU A 33 -6.80 17.01 -19.16
N SER A 34 -5.76 17.06 -20.01
CA SER A 34 -4.63 17.95 -19.82
C SER A 34 -5.06 19.41 -19.77
N ALA A 35 -5.89 19.84 -20.73
CA ALA A 35 -6.41 21.19 -20.77
C ALA A 35 -7.30 21.53 -19.55
N ALA A 36 -8.16 20.58 -19.14
CA ALA A 36 -9.02 20.77 -17.96
C ALA A 36 -8.18 20.94 -16.68
N LEU A 37 -7.16 20.11 -16.48
CA LEU A 37 -6.30 20.19 -15.30
C LEU A 37 -5.45 21.46 -15.26
N VAL A 38 -4.92 21.90 -16.39
CA VAL A 38 -4.22 23.20 -16.51
C VAL A 38 -5.17 24.35 -16.18
N LEU A 39 -6.39 24.34 -16.75
CA LEU A 39 -7.39 25.39 -16.45
C LEU A 39 -7.81 25.38 -14.98
N CYS A 40 -8.02 24.22 -14.36
CA CYS A 40 -8.31 24.13 -12.93
C CYS A 40 -7.19 24.75 -12.10
N TYR A 41 -5.93 24.48 -12.45
CA TYR A 41 -4.77 25.01 -11.73
C TYR A 41 -4.60 26.53 -11.95
N GLU A 42 -4.71 27.01 -13.21
CA GLU A 42 -4.53 28.43 -13.53
C GLU A 42 -5.68 29.33 -13.02
N CYS A 43 -6.88 28.77 -12.89
CA CYS A 43 -8.06 29.52 -12.43
C CYS A 43 -8.42 29.26 -10.97
N ASP A 44 -7.57 28.56 -10.21
CA ASP A 44 -7.82 28.16 -8.80
C ASP A 44 -9.18 27.46 -8.62
N TRP A 45 -9.59 26.66 -9.58
CA TRP A 45 -10.81 25.88 -9.47
C TRP A 45 -10.58 24.62 -8.65
N GLU A 46 -11.57 24.23 -7.85
CA GLU A 46 -11.50 22.97 -7.11
C GLU A 46 -11.33 21.78 -8.07
N LEU A 47 -10.33 20.96 -7.78
CA LEU A 47 -10.02 19.78 -8.59
C LEU A 47 -11.09 18.70 -8.35
N ASP A 48 -11.95 18.48 -9.32
CA ASP A 48 -12.97 17.43 -9.25
C ASP A 48 -12.34 16.05 -9.52
N VAL A 49 -12.42 15.15 -8.53
CA VAL A 49 -11.96 13.74 -8.64
C VAL A 49 -12.57 13.02 -9.86
N ARG A 50 -13.73 13.48 -10.33
CA ARG A 50 -14.39 12.95 -11.54
C ARG A 50 -13.57 13.13 -12.82
N LEU A 51 -12.60 14.04 -12.86
CA LEU A 51 -11.64 14.14 -13.96
C LEU A 51 -10.79 12.87 -14.12
N ALA A 52 -10.56 12.12 -13.04
CA ALA A 52 -9.89 10.81 -13.11
C ALA A 52 -10.68 9.79 -13.97
N ALA A 53 -12.01 9.93 -14.09
CA ALA A 53 -12.83 9.10 -14.97
C ALA A 53 -12.46 9.28 -16.44
N VAL A 54 -12.06 10.47 -16.85
CA VAL A 54 -11.63 10.78 -18.23
C VAL A 54 -10.30 10.08 -18.52
N GLY A 55 -9.34 10.16 -17.60
CA GLY A 55 -8.04 9.48 -17.73
C GLY A 55 -8.18 7.95 -17.78
N TRP A 56 -8.95 7.39 -16.86
CA TRP A 56 -9.25 5.95 -16.86
C TRP A 56 -10.04 5.54 -18.11
N GLY A 57 -10.97 6.37 -18.53
CA GLY A 57 -11.74 6.18 -19.75
C GLY A 57 -10.86 6.09 -21.00
N ALA A 58 -9.81 6.89 -21.12
CA ALA A 58 -8.85 6.80 -22.23
C ALA A 58 -8.16 5.41 -22.25
N VAL A 59 -7.81 4.86 -21.10
CA VAL A 59 -7.22 3.51 -21.01
C VAL A 59 -8.23 2.42 -21.38
N LEU A 60 -9.50 2.56 -20.96
CA LEU A 60 -10.56 1.62 -21.36
C LEU A 60 -10.85 1.68 -22.85
N LEU A 61 -10.84 2.87 -23.45
CA LEU A 61 -10.98 3.04 -24.90
C LEU A 61 -9.82 2.44 -25.67
N LEU A 62 -8.60 2.55 -25.17
CA LEU A 62 -7.46 1.84 -25.72
C LEU A 62 -7.70 0.31 -25.70
N ALA A 63 -8.22 -0.24 -24.60
CA ALA A 63 -8.57 -1.66 -24.53
C ALA A 63 -9.63 -2.04 -25.58
N VAL A 64 -10.67 -1.22 -25.75
CA VAL A 64 -11.69 -1.42 -26.78
C VAL A 64 -11.10 -1.31 -28.19
N ASN A 65 -10.22 -0.35 -28.44
CA ASN A 65 -9.52 -0.19 -29.71
C ASN A 65 -8.68 -1.41 -30.06
N LEU A 66 -7.89 -1.92 -29.10
CA LEU A 66 -7.08 -3.13 -29.26
C LEU A 66 -7.97 -4.38 -29.52
N LEU A 67 -9.12 -4.43 -28.86
CA LEU A 67 -10.09 -5.54 -29.00
C LEU A 67 -10.76 -5.52 -30.38
N THR A 68 -11.15 -4.36 -30.85
CA THR A 68 -11.98 -4.18 -32.06
C THR A 68 -11.16 -3.96 -33.33
N GLY A 69 -9.89 -3.53 -33.20
CA GLY A 69 -9.05 -3.10 -34.32
C GLY A 69 -8.84 -4.12 -35.45
N ARG A 70 -9.02 -5.42 -35.16
CA ARG A 70 -8.88 -6.53 -36.11
C ARG A 70 -10.20 -7.31 -36.35
N THR A 71 -11.33 -6.74 -35.95
CA THR A 71 -12.65 -7.39 -36.01
C THR A 71 -13.64 -6.55 -36.81
N PRO A 72 -14.74 -7.13 -37.31
CA PRO A 72 -15.83 -6.37 -37.95
C PRO A 72 -16.50 -5.36 -36.99
N TRP A 73 -16.26 -5.51 -35.68
CA TRP A 73 -16.81 -4.67 -34.62
C TRP A 73 -16.10 -3.32 -34.45
N ARG A 74 -15.24 -2.90 -35.39
CA ARG A 74 -14.51 -1.60 -35.31
C ARG A 74 -15.45 -0.39 -35.16
N ARG A 75 -16.71 -0.49 -35.61
CA ARG A 75 -17.71 0.57 -35.40
C ARG A 75 -18.02 0.80 -33.92
N LEU A 76 -17.89 -0.22 -33.07
CA LEU A 76 -18.12 -0.11 -31.62
C LEU A 76 -17.13 0.84 -30.96
N TYR A 77 -15.90 0.94 -31.45
CA TYR A 77 -14.90 1.87 -30.96
C TYR A 77 -15.40 3.33 -30.98
N TRP A 78 -16.07 3.74 -32.05
CA TRP A 78 -16.56 5.11 -32.19
C TRP A 78 -17.72 5.46 -31.25
N VAL A 79 -18.36 4.49 -30.63
CA VAL A 79 -19.47 4.68 -29.68
C VAL A 79 -19.02 4.35 -28.24
N ALA A 80 -17.85 3.72 -28.07
CA ALA A 80 -17.38 3.22 -26.79
C ALA A 80 -17.05 4.34 -25.76
N TRP A 81 -16.96 5.59 -26.19
CA TRP A 81 -16.81 6.74 -25.29
C TRP A 81 -18.14 7.11 -24.59
N ALA A 82 -19.29 6.74 -25.15
CA ALA A 82 -20.59 7.15 -24.62
C ALA A 82 -20.83 6.71 -23.16
N PRO A 83 -20.45 5.51 -22.70
CA PRO A 83 -20.56 5.11 -21.30
C PRO A 83 -19.67 5.91 -20.33
N LEU A 84 -18.64 6.60 -20.83
CA LEU A 84 -17.79 7.45 -19.99
C LEU A 84 -18.49 8.71 -19.52
N VAL A 85 -19.48 9.21 -20.29
CA VAL A 85 -20.24 10.41 -19.93
C VAL A 85 -21.01 10.22 -18.61
N PRO A 86 -21.90 9.22 -18.47
CA PRO A 86 -22.57 8.99 -17.20
C PRO A 86 -21.60 8.61 -16.08
N LEU A 87 -20.46 7.97 -16.38
CA LEU A 87 -19.44 7.67 -15.40
C LEU A 87 -18.77 8.94 -14.86
N ALA A 88 -18.40 9.88 -15.74
CA ALA A 88 -17.82 11.16 -15.35
C ALA A 88 -18.82 12.07 -14.62
N LEU A 89 -20.11 11.93 -14.89
CA LEU A 89 -21.17 12.71 -14.25
C LEU A 89 -21.66 12.05 -12.93
N TRP A 90 -21.21 10.86 -12.61
CA TRP A 90 -21.66 10.13 -11.42
C TRP A 90 -21.09 10.77 -10.13
N PRO A 91 -21.95 11.28 -9.21
CA PRO A 91 -21.48 11.94 -7.99
C PRO A 91 -20.71 11.01 -7.04
N GLY A 92 -21.00 9.70 -7.08
CA GLY A 92 -20.35 8.68 -6.27
C GLY A 92 -19.01 8.18 -6.82
N PHE A 93 -18.52 8.72 -7.95
CA PHE A 93 -17.31 8.21 -8.60
C PHE A 93 -16.06 8.34 -7.71
N GLY A 94 -15.91 9.46 -7.00
CA GLY A 94 -14.78 9.67 -6.07
C GLY A 94 -14.75 8.63 -4.97
N ALA A 95 -15.86 8.45 -4.26
CA ALA A 95 -15.98 7.46 -3.20
C ALA A 95 -15.79 6.01 -3.71
N TRP A 96 -16.28 5.73 -4.93
CA TRP A 96 -16.02 4.45 -5.57
C TRP A 96 -14.54 4.26 -5.91
N LEU A 97 -13.86 5.26 -6.44
CA LEU A 97 -12.44 5.20 -6.80
C LEU A 97 -11.55 4.93 -5.57
N GLU A 98 -11.87 5.54 -4.44
CA GLU A 98 -11.17 5.34 -3.16
C GLU A 98 -11.50 3.99 -2.50
N SER A 99 -12.59 3.35 -2.91
CA SER A 99 -12.98 2.04 -2.39
C SER A 99 -12.07 0.92 -2.87
N ALA A 100 -12.05 -0.20 -2.15
CA ALA A 100 -11.36 -1.43 -2.58
C ALA A 100 -11.83 -1.90 -3.97
N ARG A 101 -13.10 -1.68 -4.33
CA ARG A 101 -13.67 -2.00 -5.66
C ARG A 101 -13.04 -1.17 -6.76
N GLY A 102 -12.91 0.13 -6.55
CA GLY A 102 -12.22 1.04 -7.46
C GLY A 102 -10.74 0.65 -7.64
N ALA A 103 -10.04 0.44 -6.53
CA ALA A 103 -8.64 0.03 -6.56
C ALA A 103 -8.41 -1.29 -7.32
N ILE A 104 -9.23 -2.31 -7.10
CA ILE A 104 -9.16 -3.58 -7.86
C ILE A 104 -9.48 -3.35 -9.33
N THR A 105 -10.49 -2.54 -9.64
CA THR A 105 -10.92 -2.34 -11.03
C THR A 105 -9.88 -1.56 -11.82
N VAL A 106 -9.40 -0.46 -11.29
CA VAL A 106 -8.40 0.38 -11.96
C VAL A 106 -7.01 -0.28 -11.93
N GLY A 107 -6.60 -0.82 -10.76
CA GLY A 107 -5.24 -1.33 -10.54
C GLY A 107 -5.00 -2.75 -11.05
N LEU A 108 -6.02 -3.61 -11.10
CA LEU A 108 -5.86 -5.02 -11.52
C LEU A 108 -6.69 -5.37 -12.75
N LEU A 109 -8.01 -5.11 -12.75
CA LEU A 109 -8.87 -5.54 -13.86
C LEU A 109 -8.56 -4.79 -15.15
N THR A 110 -8.24 -3.50 -15.09
CA THR A 110 -7.91 -2.70 -16.28
C THR A 110 -6.61 -3.18 -16.97
N PRO A 111 -5.47 -3.35 -16.30
CA PRO A 111 -4.27 -3.93 -16.91
C PRO A 111 -4.51 -5.35 -17.45
N LEU A 112 -5.21 -6.21 -16.72
CA LEU A 112 -5.54 -7.55 -17.19
C LEU A 112 -6.43 -7.51 -18.44
N ALA A 113 -7.38 -6.58 -18.51
CA ALA A 113 -8.22 -6.35 -19.68
C ALA A 113 -7.38 -5.94 -20.90
N LEU A 114 -6.42 -5.02 -20.73
CA LEU A 114 -5.49 -4.63 -21.79
C LEU A 114 -4.71 -5.83 -22.34
N LEU A 115 -4.26 -6.75 -21.48
CA LEU A 115 -3.57 -7.97 -21.88
C LEU A 115 -4.50 -8.92 -22.64
N ALA A 116 -5.75 -9.07 -22.18
CA ALA A 116 -6.74 -9.96 -22.77
C ALA A 116 -7.27 -9.45 -24.13
N CYS A 117 -7.36 -8.13 -24.30
CA CYS A 117 -8.02 -7.49 -25.45
C CYS A 117 -7.39 -7.84 -26.80
N ARG A 118 -6.11 -8.19 -26.84
CA ARG A 118 -5.43 -8.62 -28.08
C ARG A 118 -5.79 -10.03 -28.53
N ARG A 119 -6.50 -10.81 -27.70
CA ARG A 119 -6.95 -12.19 -27.98
C ARG A 119 -5.86 -13.12 -28.52
N ALA A 120 -4.62 -12.91 -28.13
CA ALA A 120 -3.50 -13.73 -28.55
C ALA A 120 -3.55 -15.12 -27.87
N VAL A 121 -4.07 -16.13 -28.55
CA VAL A 121 -4.17 -17.50 -28.02
C VAL A 121 -2.81 -18.19 -27.99
N ALA A 122 -1.93 -17.89 -28.96
CA ALA A 122 -0.57 -18.45 -28.98
C ALA A 122 0.30 -17.82 -27.89
N ASN A 123 0.87 -18.63 -26.98
CA ASN A 123 1.67 -18.18 -25.86
C ASN A 123 2.78 -17.21 -26.25
N ARG A 124 3.56 -17.56 -27.28
CA ARG A 124 4.65 -16.72 -27.78
C ARG A 124 4.15 -15.32 -28.19
N ARG A 125 3.03 -15.24 -28.89
CA ARG A 125 2.43 -13.95 -29.29
C ARG A 125 1.87 -13.18 -28.11
N PHE A 126 1.20 -13.87 -27.19
CA PHE A 126 0.67 -13.25 -25.97
C PHE A 126 1.76 -12.60 -25.14
N VAL A 127 2.87 -13.33 -24.88
CA VAL A 127 4.00 -12.81 -24.12
C VAL A 127 4.70 -11.66 -24.85
N PHE A 128 4.84 -11.79 -26.16
CA PHE A 128 5.42 -10.72 -26.97
C PHE A 128 4.58 -9.42 -26.89
N ASP A 129 3.27 -9.53 -27.05
CA ASP A 129 2.35 -8.40 -26.95
C ASP A 129 2.36 -7.77 -25.54
N THR A 130 2.49 -8.60 -24.49
CA THR A 130 2.65 -8.14 -23.10
C THR A 130 3.97 -7.38 -22.90
N VAL A 131 5.08 -7.92 -23.41
CA VAL A 131 6.39 -7.27 -23.30
C VAL A 131 6.43 -5.95 -24.09
N ILE A 132 5.81 -5.90 -25.26
CA ILE A 132 5.69 -4.65 -26.03
C ILE A 132 4.90 -3.61 -25.25
N LEU A 133 3.77 -3.97 -24.67
CA LEU A 133 2.94 -3.07 -23.88
C LEU A 133 3.73 -2.47 -22.70
N LEU A 134 4.39 -3.35 -21.94
CA LEU A 134 5.20 -2.96 -20.79
C LEU A 134 6.41 -2.08 -21.21
N ARG A 135 7.12 -2.48 -22.26
CA ARG A 135 8.26 -1.73 -22.79
C ARG A 135 7.83 -0.35 -23.31
N ALA A 136 6.69 -0.27 -24.01
CA ALA A 136 6.15 0.99 -24.49
C ALA A 136 5.82 1.93 -23.32
N ALA A 137 5.19 1.42 -22.27
CA ALA A 137 4.87 2.19 -21.09
C ALA A 137 6.11 2.69 -20.36
N LEU A 138 7.08 1.79 -20.09
CA LEU A 138 8.32 2.15 -19.38
C LEU A 138 9.15 3.18 -20.12
N LEU A 139 9.31 3.03 -21.45
CA LEU A 139 10.10 3.96 -22.22
C LEU A 139 9.38 5.29 -22.47
N ALA A 140 8.05 5.27 -22.61
CA ALA A 140 7.27 6.51 -22.69
C ALA A 140 7.42 7.34 -21.40
N LEU A 141 7.28 6.70 -20.24
CA LEU A 141 7.53 7.33 -18.94
C LEU A 141 8.98 7.86 -18.86
N LEU A 142 9.96 7.01 -19.14
CA LEU A 142 11.36 7.39 -19.05
C LEU A 142 11.68 8.63 -19.91
N PHE A 143 11.31 8.61 -21.19
CA PHE A 143 11.63 9.71 -22.09
C PHE A 143 10.85 10.98 -21.76
N ALA A 144 9.57 10.87 -21.41
CA ALA A 144 8.75 12.02 -21.01
C ALA A 144 9.31 12.70 -19.76
N TYR A 145 9.60 11.93 -18.70
CA TYR A 145 10.09 12.51 -17.44
C TYR A 145 11.55 12.95 -17.50
N VAL A 146 12.40 12.34 -18.33
CA VAL A 146 13.74 12.88 -18.62
C VAL A 146 13.64 14.23 -19.34
N ALA A 147 12.76 14.35 -20.34
CA ALA A 147 12.54 15.62 -21.04
C ALA A 147 11.96 16.68 -20.09
N LEU A 148 10.98 16.30 -19.26
CA LEU A 148 10.43 17.17 -18.21
C LEU A 148 11.52 17.65 -17.25
N GLY A 149 12.35 16.73 -16.73
CA GLY A 149 13.43 17.08 -15.80
C GLY A 149 14.43 18.05 -16.40
N LEU A 150 14.80 17.87 -17.68
CA LEU A 150 15.67 18.81 -18.40
C LEU A 150 14.99 20.17 -18.58
N PHE A 151 13.70 20.20 -18.96
CA PHE A 151 12.95 21.45 -19.08
C PHE A 151 12.86 22.19 -17.75
N GLN A 152 12.52 21.49 -16.66
CA GLN A 152 12.46 22.04 -15.30
C GLN A 152 13.83 22.60 -14.88
N ALA A 153 14.92 21.87 -15.13
CA ALA A 153 16.27 22.32 -14.82
C ALA A 153 16.61 23.63 -15.57
N ILE A 154 16.25 23.73 -16.86
CA ILE A 154 16.44 24.95 -17.65
C ILE A 154 15.60 26.09 -17.11
N LEU A 155 14.31 25.84 -16.83
CA LEU A 155 13.37 26.85 -16.31
C LEU A 155 13.88 27.43 -14.99
N TRP A 156 14.22 26.59 -14.01
CA TRP A 156 14.70 27.02 -12.71
C TRP A 156 16.08 27.67 -12.76
N SER A 157 16.98 27.19 -13.63
CA SER A 157 18.29 27.82 -13.84
C SER A 157 18.15 29.22 -14.44
N ALA A 158 17.26 29.38 -15.43
CA ALA A 158 16.98 30.69 -16.02
C ALA A 158 16.33 31.62 -14.98
N ALA A 159 15.36 31.12 -14.21
CA ALA A 159 14.71 31.89 -13.14
C ALA A 159 15.72 32.38 -12.08
N TYR A 160 16.66 31.53 -11.71
CA TYR A 160 17.73 31.87 -10.78
C TYR A 160 18.71 32.92 -11.35
N ILE A 161 19.20 32.71 -12.58
CA ILE A 161 20.19 33.59 -13.23
C ILE A 161 19.61 34.99 -13.46
N PHE A 162 18.36 35.08 -13.90
CA PHE A 162 17.70 36.35 -14.23
C PHE A 162 16.93 36.97 -13.05
N GLY A 163 16.98 36.35 -11.85
CA GLY A 163 16.34 36.88 -10.64
C GLY A 163 14.81 36.72 -10.59
N PHE A 164 14.22 35.83 -11.41
CA PHE A 164 12.78 35.56 -11.45
C PHE A 164 12.35 34.43 -10.51
N GLY A 165 13.24 33.94 -9.66
CA GLY A 165 13.00 32.74 -8.84
C GLY A 165 11.80 32.79 -7.88
N GLY A 166 11.29 34.01 -7.58
CA GLY A 166 10.07 34.21 -6.79
C GLY A 166 8.85 34.63 -7.62
N ALA A 167 8.93 34.58 -8.94
CA ALA A 167 7.82 35.00 -9.79
C ALA A 167 6.80 33.86 -9.94
N ALA A 168 5.53 34.12 -9.65
CA ALA A 168 4.45 33.11 -9.69
C ALA A 168 4.36 32.37 -11.05
N TRP A 169 4.62 33.08 -12.17
CA TRP A 169 4.59 32.45 -13.50
C TRP A 169 5.60 31.30 -13.68
N VAL A 170 6.72 31.29 -12.95
CA VAL A 170 7.72 30.22 -13.01
C VAL A 170 7.14 28.94 -12.38
N GLU A 171 6.47 29.08 -11.25
CA GLU A 171 5.81 27.97 -10.55
C GLU A 171 4.66 27.43 -11.40
N HIS A 172 3.82 28.34 -11.97
CA HIS A 172 2.73 27.96 -12.87
C HIS A 172 3.26 27.20 -14.09
N ALA A 173 4.28 27.73 -14.79
CA ALA A 173 4.89 27.05 -15.94
C ALA A 173 5.49 25.68 -15.57
N ALA A 174 6.07 25.53 -14.36
CA ALA A 174 6.60 24.28 -13.88
C ALA A 174 5.50 23.24 -13.66
N VAL A 175 4.40 23.62 -13.01
CA VAL A 175 3.25 22.74 -12.73
C VAL A 175 2.52 22.38 -14.03
N ASP A 176 2.24 23.37 -14.90
CA ASP A 176 1.58 23.15 -16.19
C ASP A 176 2.35 22.17 -17.06
N THR A 177 3.67 22.35 -17.14
CA THR A 177 4.50 21.43 -17.91
C THR A 177 4.47 20.02 -17.32
N TRP A 178 4.42 19.87 -16.01
CA TRP A 178 4.24 18.58 -15.34
C TRP A 178 2.89 17.95 -15.66
N ILE A 179 1.79 18.73 -15.59
CA ILE A 179 0.43 18.29 -15.94
C ILE A 179 0.40 17.80 -17.40
N VAL A 180 0.85 18.65 -18.36
CA VAL A 180 0.84 18.33 -19.79
C VAL A 180 1.70 17.10 -20.09
N THR A 181 2.87 16.99 -19.46
CA THR A 181 3.74 15.84 -19.66
C THR A 181 3.08 14.56 -19.17
N SER A 182 2.51 14.56 -17.97
CA SER A 182 1.93 13.36 -17.36
C SER A 182 0.63 12.91 -18.07
N THR A 183 -0.22 13.85 -18.46
CA THR A 183 -1.57 13.53 -18.96
C THR A 183 -1.69 13.50 -20.48
N PHE A 184 -0.78 14.12 -21.22
CA PHE A 184 -0.82 14.16 -22.68
C PHE A 184 0.44 13.57 -23.33
N VAL A 185 1.67 14.02 -22.93
CA VAL A 185 2.91 13.58 -23.60
C VAL A 185 3.20 12.10 -23.33
N VAL A 186 3.03 11.62 -22.09
CA VAL A 186 3.20 10.20 -21.75
C VAL A 186 2.26 9.31 -22.54
N PRO A 187 0.92 9.52 -22.57
CA PRO A 187 0.01 8.75 -23.41
C PRO A 187 0.35 8.80 -24.89
N LEU A 188 0.72 9.97 -25.43
CA LEU A 188 1.10 10.13 -26.83
C LEU A 188 2.34 9.28 -27.16
N LEU A 189 3.41 9.39 -26.39
CA LEU A 189 4.64 8.61 -26.59
C LEU A 189 4.37 7.11 -26.44
N PHE A 190 3.58 6.73 -25.46
CA PHE A 190 3.16 5.34 -25.25
C PHE A 190 2.47 4.76 -26.50
N MET A 191 1.47 5.45 -27.03
CA MET A 191 0.73 5.03 -28.22
C MET A 191 1.64 5.00 -29.47
N MET A 192 2.54 5.99 -29.62
CA MET A 192 3.53 6.01 -30.71
C MET A 192 4.45 4.78 -30.68
N MET A 193 4.97 4.44 -29.49
CA MET A 193 5.85 3.29 -29.30
C MET A 193 5.11 1.98 -29.48
N LEU A 194 3.88 1.89 -28.96
CA LEU A 194 3.02 0.72 -29.11
C LEU A 194 2.75 0.42 -30.59
N ASP A 195 2.37 1.40 -31.36
CA ASP A 195 2.10 1.29 -32.80
C ASP A 195 3.34 0.93 -33.62
N ARG A 196 4.50 1.44 -33.25
CA ARG A 196 5.75 1.16 -33.92
C ARG A 196 6.18 -0.30 -33.73
N TRP A 197 6.06 -0.82 -32.50
CA TRP A 197 6.55 -2.15 -32.17
C TRP A 197 5.53 -3.27 -32.42
N GLU A 198 4.28 -2.95 -32.54
CA GLU A 198 3.26 -3.93 -32.94
C GLU A 198 3.56 -4.59 -34.30
N ARG A 199 4.27 -3.86 -35.17
CA ARG A 199 4.67 -4.32 -36.52
C ARG A 199 6.01 -5.05 -36.53
N SER A 200 6.74 -5.07 -35.40
CA SER A 200 8.03 -5.75 -35.32
C SER A 200 7.86 -7.27 -35.24
N GLU A 201 8.87 -7.99 -35.70
CA GLU A 201 8.87 -9.45 -35.59
C GLU A 201 9.10 -9.90 -34.15
N VAL A 202 8.55 -11.10 -33.84
CA VAL A 202 8.65 -11.71 -32.50
C VAL A 202 10.02 -12.35 -32.31
N HIS A 203 11.00 -11.54 -31.99
CA HIS A 203 12.34 -12.03 -31.65
C HIS A 203 12.78 -11.53 -30.27
N GLY A 204 13.38 -12.43 -29.48
CA GLY A 204 14.07 -12.05 -28.24
C GLY A 204 15.36 -11.28 -28.57
N THR A 205 15.69 -10.30 -27.75
CA THR A 205 16.98 -9.64 -27.87
C THR A 205 18.07 -10.48 -27.22
N ARG A 206 19.32 -10.40 -27.70
CA ARG A 206 20.47 -11.09 -27.11
C ARG A 206 20.64 -10.75 -25.62
N ILE A 207 20.29 -9.52 -25.24
CA ILE A 207 20.32 -9.09 -23.83
C ILE A 207 19.33 -9.90 -22.99
N LEU A 208 18.11 -10.13 -23.51
CA LEU A 208 17.10 -10.93 -22.83
C LEU A 208 17.55 -12.39 -22.68
N GLU A 209 18.20 -12.96 -23.70
CA GLU A 209 18.76 -14.31 -23.65
C GLU A 209 19.82 -14.43 -22.55
N VAL A 210 20.79 -13.50 -22.51
CA VAL A 210 21.83 -13.49 -21.48
C VAL A 210 21.22 -13.31 -20.09
N LEU A 211 20.30 -12.38 -19.92
CA LEU A 211 19.65 -12.12 -18.62
C LEU A 211 18.89 -13.35 -18.13
N LEU A 212 18.08 -13.97 -18.98
CA LEU A 212 17.24 -15.10 -18.57
C LEU A 212 18.06 -16.38 -18.38
N ASP A 213 19.00 -16.68 -19.26
CA ASP A 213 19.72 -17.96 -19.22
C ASP A 213 20.92 -17.95 -18.26
N TRP A 214 21.59 -16.81 -18.06
CA TRP A 214 22.81 -16.77 -17.25
C TRP A 214 22.63 -16.14 -15.86
N ILE A 215 21.58 -15.37 -15.63
CA ILE A 215 21.36 -14.68 -14.36
C ILE A 215 20.09 -15.20 -13.68
N VAL A 216 18.94 -15.02 -14.32
CA VAL A 216 17.65 -15.23 -13.65
C VAL A 216 17.33 -16.71 -13.50
N SER A 217 17.53 -17.55 -14.54
CA SER A 217 17.21 -18.98 -14.45
C SER A 217 18.08 -19.73 -13.45
N PRO A 218 19.41 -19.51 -13.35
CA PRO A 218 20.21 -20.09 -12.28
C PRO A 218 19.72 -19.67 -10.89
N ALA A 219 19.39 -18.38 -10.70
CA ALA A 219 18.87 -17.89 -9.43
C ALA A 219 17.54 -18.56 -9.05
N VAL A 220 16.62 -18.73 -10.01
CA VAL A 220 15.35 -19.45 -9.80
C VAL A 220 15.58 -20.90 -9.42
N LEU A 221 16.55 -21.59 -10.06
CA LEU A 221 16.89 -22.99 -9.73
C LEU A 221 17.49 -23.10 -8.33
N ILE A 222 18.41 -22.21 -7.94
CA ILE A 222 18.99 -22.19 -6.60
C ILE A 222 17.88 -21.96 -5.56
N TYR A 223 16.99 -21.00 -5.82
CA TYR A 223 15.87 -20.74 -4.93
C TYR A 223 14.88 -21.91 -4.85
N ALA A 224 14.63 -22.60 -5.96
CA ALA A 224 13.86 -23.84 -5.97
C ALA A 224 14.51 -24.90 -5.06
N ALA A 225 15.83 -25.10 -5.17
CA ALA A 225 16.55 -26.04 -4.30
C ALA A 225 16.44 -25.67 -2.81
N ILE A 226 16.55 -24.38 -2.48
CA ILE A 226 16.35 -23.90 -1.10
C ILE A 226 14.94 -24.19 -0.60
N LEU A 227 13.90 -23.95 -1.42
CA LEU A 227 12.51 -24.28 -1.06
C LEU A 227 12.29 -25.77 -0.87
N TYR A 228 12.92 -26.62 -1.67
CA TYR A 228 12.85 -28.08 -1.48
C TYR A 228 13.54 -28.53 -0.19
N LEU A 229 14.72 -28.01 0.11
CA LEU A 229 15.41 -28.27 1.39
C LEU A 229 14.56 -27.81 2.58
N TYR A 230 13.90 -26.67 2.43
CA TYR A 230 12.99 -26.15 3.44
C TYR A 230 11.74 -27.04 3.62
N ALA A 231 11.12 -27.48 2.52
CA ALA A 231 10.01 -28.41 2.55
C ALA A 231 10.42 -29.74 3.20
N PHE A 232 11.62 -30.24 2.89
CA PHE A 232 12.19 -31.43 3.51
C PHE A 232 12.41 -31.25 5.01
N LYS A 233 12.95 -30.10 5.44
CA LYS A 233 13.08 -29.76 6.86
C LYS A 233 11.72 -29.82 7.58
N ILE A 234 10.66 -29.22 7.02
CA ILE A 234 9.31 -29.26 7.59
C ILE A 234 8.80 -30.70 7.70
N LEU A 235 9.06 -31.53 6.69
CA LEU A 235 8.64 -32.93 6.67
C LEU A 235 9.35 -33.75 7.79
N VAL A 236 10.63 -33.49 8.02
CA VAL A 236 11.43 -34.18 9.05
C VAL A 236 11.10 -33.68 10.45
N THR A 237 11.00 -32.38 10.65
CA THR A 237 10.75 -31.79 11.98
C THR A 237 9.29 -31.82 12.38
N TRP A 238 8.39 -32.13 11.42
CA TRP A 238 6.93 -32.10 11.56
C TRP A 238 6.40 -30.80 12.20
N SER A 239 7.16 -29.72 12.06
CA SER A 239 6.85 -28.40 12.59
C SER A 239 6.79 -27.39 11.45
N LEU A 240 5.66 -26.68 11.32
CA LEU A 240 5.59 -25.51 10.44
C LEU A 240 6.15 -24.30 11.19
N PRO A 241 7.19 -23.65 10.66
CA PRO A 241 7.72 -22.43 11.26
C PRO A 241 6.66 -21.32 11.27
N GLU A 242 6.73 -20.49 12.29
CA GLU A 242 5.88 -19.31 12.41
C GLU A 242 6.23 -18.31 11.30
N GLY A 243 5.30 -18.06 10.38
CA GLY A 243 5.31 -16.94 9.48
C GLY A 243 6.01 -17.09 8.12
N GLY A 244 5.53 -16.38 7.11
CA GLY A 244 6.25 -16.07 5.86
C GLY A 244 6.26 -17.13 4.75
N VAL A 245 6.09 -18.43 5.03
CA VAL A 245 6.22 -19.52 4.04
C VAL A 245 5.32 -19.32 2.83
N ALA A 246 4.07 -18.94 3.05
CA ALA A 246 3.11 -18.73 1.96
C ALA A 246 3.56 -17.61 1.01
N TYR A 247 4.10 -16.51 1.55
CA TYR A 247 4.61 -15.41 0.74
C TYR A 247 5.87 -15.80 -0.04
N LEU A 248 6.79 -16.56 0.59
CA LEU A 248 8.01 -17.04 -0.08
C LEU A 248 7.69 -17.97 -1.24
N VAL A 249 6.78 -18.93 -1.03
CA VAL A 249 6.34 -19.87 -2.08
C VAL A 249 5.58 -19.13 -3.18
N PHE A 250 4.69 -18.21 -2.82
CA PHE A 250 3.96 -17.41 -3.79
C PHE A 250 4.90 -16.55 -4.63
N GLY A 251 5.86 -15.85 -3.99
CA GLY A 251 6.86 -15.05 -4.68
C GLY A 251 7.71 -15.89 -5.65
N PHE A 252 8.23 -17.02 -5.18
CA PHE A 252 8.98 -17.94 -6.05
C PHE A 252 8.17 -18.41 -7.25
N THR A 253 6.95 -18.90 -7.01
CA THR A 253 6.13 -19.45 -8.09
C THR A 253 5.76 -18.37 -9.11
N SER A 254 5.47 -17.14 -8.64
CA SER A 254 5.16 -16.00 -9.50
C SER A 254 6.36 -15.62 -10.38
N VAL A 255 7.56 -15.55 -9.81
CA VAL A 255 8.79 -15.27 -10.56
C VAL A 255 9.08 -16.39 -11.56
N ALA A 256 9.00 -17.66 -11.14
CA ALA A 256 9.24 -18.81 -12.01
C ALA A 256 8.26 -18.86 -13.18
N LEU A 257 6.97 -18.53 -12.96
CA LEU A 257 5.96 -18.43 -14.02
C LEU A 257 6.21 -17.25 -14.96
N ALA A 258 6.66 -16.10 -14.45
CA ALA A 258 7.05 -14.96 -15.27
C ALA A 258 8.26 -15.29 -16.16
N VAL A 259 9.28 -15.94 -15.61
CA VAL A 259 10.44 -16.40 -16.38
C VAL A 259 10.05 -17.44 -17.40
N LYS A 260 9.19 -18.42 -17.04
CA LYS A 260 8.62 -19.38 -18.00
C LYS A 260 7.93 -18.67 -19.16
N ALA A 261 7.15 -17.61 -18.88
CA ALA A 261 6.52 -16.83 -19.94
C ALA A 261 7.57 -16.17 -20.85
N LEU A 262 8.55 -15.50 -20.28
CA LEU A 262 9.61 -14.83 -21.05
C LEU A 262 10.48 -15.80 -21.86
N GLN A 263 10.65 -17.05 -21.41
CA GLN A 263 11.32 -18.12 -22.16
C GLN A 263 10.64 -18.41 -23.52
N GLU A 264 9.35 -18.08 -23.70
CA GLU A 264 8.64 -18.22 -24.98
C GLU A 264 9.23 -17.33 -26.10
N LEU A 265 9.94 -16.26 -25.74
CA LEU A 265 10.56 -15.32 -26.68
C LEU A 265 11.98 -15.72 -27.10
N LEU A 266 12.61 -16.65 -26.35
CA LEU A 266 13.99 -17.05 -26.63
C LEU A 266 14.09 -17.95 -27.88
N GLY A 267 15.13 -17.76 -28.67
CA GLY A 267 15.45 -18.64 -29.78
C GLY A 267 16.01 -19.99 -29.31
N ARG A 268 16.87 -19.97 -28.29
CA ARG A 268 17.43 -21.16 -27.64
C ARG A 268 17.10 -21.13 -26.16
N ARG A 269 16.60 -22.23 -25.60
CA ARG A 269 16.20 -22.37 -24.19
C ARG A 269 17.11 -23.36 -23.48
N ILE A 270 18.09 -22.88 -22.72
CA ILE A 270 19.02 -23.74 -21.97
C ILE A 270 18.25 -24.52 -20.88
N TYR A 271 17.35 -23.86 -20.18
CA TYR A 271 16.58 -24.43 -19.07
C TYR A 271 15.17 -24.88 -19.48
N GLY A 272 14.94 -25.17 -20.76
CA GLY A 272 13.65 -25.64 -21.26
C GLY A 272 13.12 -26.87 -20.52
N TRP A 273 14.02 -27.80 -20.13
CA TRP A 273 13.67 -28.99 -19.36
C TRP A 273 12.96 -28.67 -18.02
N PHE A 274 13.38 -27.60 -17.33
CA PHE A 274 12.79 -27.14 -16.06
C PHE A 274 11.48 -26.40 -16.30
N TYR A 275 11.48 -25.39 -17.17
CA TYR A 275 10.30 -24.53 -17.38
C TYR A 275 9.16 -25.26 -18.10
N ASP A 276 9.43 -26.20 -18.97
CA ASP A 276 8.39 -27.03 -19.60
C ASP A 276 7.63 -27.89 -18.58
N ARG A 277 8.33 -28.29 -17.51
CA ARG A 277 7.77 -29.11 -16.40
C ARG A 277 7.59 -28.32 -15.10
N LEU A 278 7.60 -27.00 -15.17
CA LEU A 278 7.53 -26.12 -13.99
C LEU A 278 6.32 -26.45 -13.11
N SER A 279 5.16 -26.78 -13.70
CA SER A 279 3.97 -27.16 -12.94
C SER A 279 4.20 -28.36 -12.03
N LEU A 280 4.99 -29.34 -12.47
CA LEU A 280 5.36 -30.50 -11.64
C LEU A 280 6.37 -30.11 -10.57
N PHE A 281 7.38 -29.33 -10.94
CA PHE A 281 8.37 -28.84 -9.97
C PHE A 281 7.80 -27.88 -8.94
N ALA A 282 6.80 -27.08 -9.29
CA ALA A 282 6.15 -26.17 -8.34
C ALA A 282 5.08 -26.85 -7.46
N LEU A 283 4.66 -28.08 -7.78
CA LEU A 283 3.59 -28.77 -7.06
C LEU A 283 3.85 -28.90 -5.54
N PRO A 284 5.03 -29.39 -5.07
CA PRO A 284 5.28 -29.49 -3.63
C PRO A 284 5.25 -28.12 -2.93
N ALA A 285 5.76 -27.10 -3.60
CA ALA A 285 5.70 -25.72 -3.09
C ALA A 285 4.24 -25.21 -3.00
N ALA A 286 3.41 -25.49 -4.02
CA ALA A 286 2.00 -25.12 -4.00
C ALA A 286 1.22 -25.85 -2.88
N VAL A 287 1.51 -27.12 -2.64
CA VAL A 287 0.93 -27.88 -1.51
C VAL A 287 1.34 -27.23 -0.18
N LEU A 288 2.61 -26.89 -0.02
CA LEU A 288 3.12 -26.23 1.18
C LEU A 288 2.47 -24.84 1.40
N PHE A 289 2.27 -24.09 0.32
CA PHE A 289 1.52 -22.82 0.34
C PHE A 289 0.11 -23.02 0.92
N TRP A 290 -0.63 -23.99 0.42
CA TRP A 290 -2.00 -24.24 0.88
C TRP A 290 -2.04 -24.75 2.31
N ILE A 291 -1.13 -25.64 2.71
CA ILE A 291 -1.03 -26.11 4.09
C ILE A 291 -0.78 -24.93 5.02
N GLY A 292 0.19 -24.08 4.71
CA GLY A 292 0.52 -22.91 5.52
C GLY A 292 -0.61 -21.88 5.56
N THR A 293 -1.26 -21.63 4.43
CA THR A 293 -2.39 -20.68 4.34
C THR A 293 -3.61 -21.18 5.10
N LEU A 294 -4.02 -22.44 4.90
CA LEU A 294 -5.21 -23.02 5.54
C LEU A 294 -5.02 -23.16 7.04
N ARG A 295 -3.83 -23.55 7.51
CA ARG A 295 -3.51 -23.58 8.94
C ARG A 295 -3.70 -22.19 9.58
N ARG A 296 -3.13 -21.15 8.97
CA ARG A 296 -3.26 -19.78 9.47
C ARG A 296 -4.70 -19.27 9.45
N VAL A 297 -5.45 -19.60 8.40
CA VAL A 297 -6.87 -19.28 8.34
C VAL A 297 -7.65 -19.99 9.45
N GLY A 298 -7.29 -21.24 9.76
CA GLY A 298 -7.89 -22.01 10.85
C GLY A 298 -7.59 -21.42 12.24
N GLU A 299 -6.32 -21.03 12.47
CA GLU A 299 -5.85 -20.51 13.77
C GLU A 299 -6.32 -19.06 14.00
N TYR A 300 -6.13 -18.18 13.02
CA TYR A 300 -6.32 -16.72 13.19
C TYR A 300 -7.55 -16.16 12.45
N GLY A 301 -8.31 -16.98 11.74
CA GLY A 301 -9.41 -16.55 10.89
C GLY A 301 -8.94 -15.81 9.62
N LEU A 302 -9.90 -15.45 8.78
CA LEU A 302 -9.65 -14.61 7.60
C LEU A 302 -9.56 -13.13 8.00
N THR A 303 -8.60 -12.44 7.42
CA THR A 303 -8.47 -10.99 7.35
C THR A 303 -8.39 -10.58 5.88
N GLU A 304 -8.62 -9.32 5.55
CA GLU A 304 -8.57 -8.87 4.14
C GLU A 304 -7.30 -9.30 3.40
N PRO A 305 -6.07 -9.11 3.94
CA PRO A 305 -4.86 -9.58 3.25
C PRO A 305 -4.82 -11.10 3.03
N ARG A 306 -5.40 -11.87 3.95
CA ARG A 306 -5.48 -13.35 3.79
C ARG A 306 -6.50 -13.76 2.75
N VAL A 307 -7.61 -13.03 2.61
CA VAL A 307 -8.57 -13.26 1.51
C VAL A 307 -7.88 -13.03 0.17
N TYR A 308 -7.14 -11.92 0.01
CA TYR A 308 -6.35 -11.68 -1.20
C TYR A 308 -5.28 -12.76 -1.43
N LEU A 309 -4.63 -13.24 -0.38
CA LEU A 309 -3.65 -14.32 -0.49
C LEU A 309 -4.30 -15.62 -1.00
N VAL A 310 -5.50 -15.95 -0.53
CA VAL A 310 -6.28 -17.11 -1.02
C VAL A 310 -6.67 -16.93 -2.48
N VAL A 311 -7.13 -15.74 -2.88
CA VAL A 311 -7.47 -15.41 -4.26
C VAL A 311 -6.25 -15.54 -5.17
N CYS A 312 -5.13 -14.96 -4.80
CA CYS A 312 -3.88 -15.07 -5.54
C CYS A 312 -3.38 -16.54 -5.60
N GLY A 313 -3.51 -17.28 -4.51
CA GLY A 313 -3.22 -18.72 -4.45
C GLY A 313 -4.09 -19.53 -5.40
N ALA A 314 -5.37 -19.19 -5.53
CA ALA A 314 -6.28 -19.83 -6.48
C ALA A 314 -5.86 -19.55 -7.94
N VAL A 315 -5.47 -18.30 -8.28
CA VAL A 315 -4.95 -17.96 -9.61
C VAL A 315 -3.65 -18.73 -9.89
N MET A 316 -2.73 -18.79 -8.92
CA MET A 316 -1.48 -19.53 -9.01
C MET A 316 -1.74 -21.01 -9.26
N THR A 317 -2.63 -21.62 -8.48
CA THR A 317 -2.99 -23.04 -8.60
C THR A 317 -3.63 -23.34 -9.95
N PHE A 318 -4.54 -22.47 -10.40
CA PHE A 318 -5.14 -22.59 -11.74
C PHE A 318 -4.07 -22.49 -12.82
N CYS A 319 -3.12 -21.55 -12.70
CA CYS A 319 -2.01 -21.43 -13.64
C CYS A 319 -1.17 -22.71 -13.70
N LEU A 320 -0.77 -23.25 -12.55
CA LEU A 320 -0.02 -24.51 -12.50
C LEU A 320 -0.81 -25.66 -13.09
N ALA A 321 -2.11 -25.77 -12.79
CA ALA A 321 -2.98 -26.83 -13.29
C ALA A 321 -3.13 -26.79 -14.83
N ILE A 322 -3.38 -25.61 -15.40
CA ILE A 322 -3.58 -25.49 -16.85
C ILE A 322 -2.29 -25.76 -17.65
N PHE A 323 -1.12 -25.44 -17.06
CA PHE A 323 0.19 -25.70 -17.67
C PHE A 323 0.71 -27.13 -17.46
N LEU A 324 -0.03 -28.03 -16.79
CA LEU A 324 0.28 -29.45 -16.78
C LEU A 324 0.12 -30.09 -18.18
N SER A 325 -0.79 -29.58 -18.99
CA SER A 325 -0.99 -30.02 -20.37
C SER A 325 -0.56 -28.92 -21.36
N ARG A 326 0.24 -29.29 -22.35
CA ARG A 326 0.62 -28.41 -23.46
C ARG A 326 -0.57 -27.94 -24.30
N ARG A 327 -1.69 -28.69 -24.32
CA ARG A 327 -2.89 -28.32 -25.07
C ARG A 327 -3.68 -27.19 -24.41
N THR A 328 -3.81 -27.24 -23.08
CA THR A 328 -4.61 -26.30 -22.30
C THR A 328 -3.80 -25.11 -21.81
N GLY A 329 -2.47 -25.23 -21.66
CA GLY A 329 -1.57 -24.22 -21.12
C GLY A 329 -1.50 -22.96 -21.99
N ARG A 330 -2.41 -22.01 -21.75
CA ARG A 330 -2.48 -20.72 -22.44
C ARG A 330 -2.52 -19.58 -21.44
N TYR A 331 -1.62 -18.61 -21.57
CA TYR A 331 -1.57 -17.43 -20.69
C TYR A 331 -2.85 -16.59 -20.76
N LEU A 332 -3.50 -16.53 -21.92
CA LEU A 332 -4.79 -15.84 -22.05
C LEU A 332 -5.84 -16.40 -21.08
N TRP A 333 -5.92 -17.73 -20.91
CA TRP A 333 -6.88 -18.34 -19.98
C TRP A 333 -6.56 -18.00 -18.52
N VAL A 334 -5.27 -17.90 -18.17
CA VAL A 334 -4.85 -17.47 -16.82
C VAL A 334 -5.30 -16.04 -16.55
N VAL A 335 -5.12 -15.14 -17.51
CA VAL A 335 -5.56 -13.74 -17.39
C VAL A 335 -7.08 -13.65 -17.27
N LEU A 336 -7.82 -14.37 -18.11
CA LEU A 336 -9.29 -14.37 -18.04
C LEU A 336 -9.81 -14.95 -16.72
N PHE A 337 -9.18 -16.02 -16.20
CA PHE A 337 -9.53 -16.57 -14.90
C PHE A 337 -9.21 -15.58 -13.76
N ALA A 338 -8.06 -14.94 -13.80
CA ALA A 338 -7.70 -13.90 -12.82
C ALA A 338 -8.70 -12.74 -12.88
N MET A 339 -9.07 -12.25 -14.07
CA MET A 339 -10.09 -11.21 -14.23
C MET A 339 -11.43 -11.64 -13.63
N LEU A 340 -11.89 -12.85 -13.92
CA LEU A 340 -13.14 -13.38 -13.38
C LEU A 340 -13.10 -13.41 -11.84
N LEU A 341 -12.01 -13.92 -11.27
CA LEU A 341 -11.88 -14.08 -9.83
C LEU A 341 -11.78 -12.73 -9.10
N PHE A 342 -10.96 -11.81 -9.61
CA PHE A 342 -10.86 -10.46 -9.03
C PHE A 342 -12.14 -9.64 -9.22
N ALA A 343 -12.85 -9.80 -10.35
CA ALA A 343 -14.16 -9.18 -10.54
C ALA A 343 -15.20 -9.76 -9.58
N ALA A 344 -15.20 -11.07 -9.36
CA ALA A 344 -16.09 -11.70 -8.38
C ALA A 344 -15.82 -11.17 -6.96
N VAL A 345 -14.56 -11.06 -6.56
CA VAL A 345 -14.16 -10.53 -5.24
C VAL A 345 -14.52 -9.05 -5.09
N ALA A 346 -14.45 -8.26 -6.17
CA ALA A 346 -14.78 -6.84 -6.11
C ALA A 346 -16.29 -6.57 -6.12
N TYR A 347 -17.08 -7.36 -6.86
CA TYR A 347 -18.47 -7.03 -7.17
C TYR A 347 -19.51 -8.01 -6.61
N VAL A 348 -19.12 -9.18 -6.13
CA VAL A 348 -20.03 -10.09 -5.44
C VAL A 348 -19.97 -9.82 -3.93
N PRO A 349 -21.04 -9.29 -3.30
CA PRO A 349 -21.01 -8.89 -1.88
C PRO A 349 -20.57 -10.01 -0.93
N ALA A 350 -20.97 -11.25 -1.22
CA ALA A 350 -20.61 -12.41 -0.39
C ALA A 350 -19.11 -12.80 -0.46
N LEU A 351 -18.38 -12.32 -1.46
CA LEU A 351 -16.95 -12.56 -1.70
C LEU A 351 -16.09 -11.33 -1.40
N GLU A 352 -16.70 -10.20 -1.05
CA GLU A 352 -15.98 -8.98 -0.71
C GLU A 352 -15.04 -9.22 0.48
N PRO A 353 -13.74 -8.91 0.37
CA PRO A 353 -12.74 -9.25 1.38
C PRO A 353 -13.07 -8.72 2.78
N GLY A 354 -13.58 -7.48 2.87
CA GLY A 354 -14.03 -6.90 4.13
C GLY A 354 -15.16 -7.68 4.77
N TRP A 355 -16.21 -8.02 3.99
CA TRP A 355 -17.34 -8.79 4.47
C TRP A 355 -16.95 -10.21 4.92
N VAL A 356 -16.13 -10.90 4.11
CA VAL A 356 -15.62 -12.23 4.43
C VAL A 356 -14.78 -12.22 5.70
N ALA A 357 -13.90 -11.23 5.83
CA ALA A 357 -13.03 -11.07 7.00
C ALA A 357 -13.83 -10.79 8.28
N VAL A 358 -14.77 -9.83 8.24
CA VAL A 358 -15.63 -9.50 9.37
C VAL A 358 -16.43 -10.73 9.83
N ARG A 359 -17.05 -11.45 8.89
CA ARG A 359 -17.82 -12.67 9.22
C ARG A 359 -16.93 -13.77 9.82
N SER A 360 -15.71 -13.94 9.29
CA SER A 360 -14.75 -14.90 9.80
C SER A 360 -14.28 -14.55 11.21
N GLN A 361 -13.99 -13.28 11.48
CA GLN A 361 -13.55 -12.83 12.81
C GLN A 361 -14.70 -12.87 13.83
N GLN A 362 -15.93 -12.57 13.42
CA GLN A 362 -17.10 -12.76 14.27
C GLN A 362 -17.27 -14.22 14.68
N ALA A 363 -17.21 -15.15 13.72
CA ALA A 363 -17.32 -16.59 14.00
C ALA A 363 -16.14 -17.10 14.88
N ARG A 364 -14.94 -16.50 14.72
CA ARG A 364 -13.78 -16.77 15.59
C ARG A 364 -14.04 -16.27 17.01
N ALA A 365 -14.49 -15.04 17.17
CA ALA A 365 -14.79 -14.46 18.48
C ALA A 365 -15.87 -15.28 19.23
N GLU A 366 -16.97 -15.65 18.55
CA GLU A 366 -18.02 -16.49 19.12
C GLU A 366 -17.50 -17.86 19.58
N ARG A 367 -16.65 -18.51 18.76
CA ARG A 367 -16.08 -19.82 19.08
C ARG A 367 -15.18 -19.74 20.30
N ILE A 368 -14.32 -18.73 20.39
CA ILE A 368 -13.42 -18.53 21.53
C ILE A 368 -14.21 -18.18 22.78
N ALA A 369 -15.17 -17.25 22.68
CA ALA A 369 -16.01 -16.84 23.82
C ALA A 369 -16.80 -18.03 24.40
N ARG A 370 -17.33 -18.93 23.52
CA ARG A 370 -17.98 -20.17 23.97
C ARG A 370 -17.00 -21.10 24.68
N SER A 371 -15.77 -21.25 24.17
CA SER A 371 -14.75 -22.12 24.80
C SER A 371 -14.28 -21.59 26.16
N LEU A 372 -14.53 -20.32 26.45
CA LEU A 372 -14.22 -19.66 27.72
C LEU A 372 -15.44 -19.53 28.65
N ASP A 373 -16.62 -20.06 28.24
CA ASP A 373 -17.91 -19.91 28.96
C ASP A 373 -18.25 -18.44 29.25
N ARG A 374 -18.00 -17.56 28.27
CA ARG A 374 -18.18 -16.11 28.36
C ARG A 374 -19.34 -15.58 27.51
N LEU A 375 -20.22 -16.44 27.02
CA LEU A 375 -21.49 -16.04 26.38
C LEU A 375 -22.68 -16.37 27.27
N ASP A 376 -23.57 -15.40 27.40
CA ASP A 376 -24.88 -15.62 28.02
C ASP A 376 -25.83 -16.39 27.08
N SER A 377 -27.03 -16.71 27.56
CA SER A 377 -28.06 -17.40 26.77
C SER A 377 -28.53 -16.59 25.55
N ALA A 378 -28.31 -15.28 25.53
CA ALA A 378 -28.61 -14.37 24.43
C ALA A 378 -27.44 -14.17 23.45
N GLY A 379 -26.30 -14.84 23.68
CA GLY A 379 -25.09 -14.71 22.84
C GLY A 379 -24.28 -13.45 23.13
N ARG A 380 -24.51 -12.74 24.22
CA ARG A 380 -23.77 -11.55 24.62
C ARG A 380 -22.61 -11.94 25.49
N LEU A 381 -21.51 -11.18 25.39
CA LEU A 381 -20.34 -11.40 26.23
C LEU A 381 -20.62 -11.03 27.68
N VAL A 382 -20.24 -11.93 28.58
CA VAL A 382 -20.28 -11.68 30.02
C VAL A 382 -19.11 -10.75 30.36
N LEU A 383 -19.46 -9.52 30.73
CA LEU A 383 -18.55 -8.44 31.08
C LEU A 383 -18.00 -8.64 32.49
N THR A 384 -16.93 -9.43 32.62
CA THR A 384 -16.16 -9.56 33.87
C THR A 384 -14.71 -9.28 33.58
N PRO A 385 -13.99 -8.60 34.49
CA PRO A 385 -12.55 -8.39 34.32
C PRO A 385 -11.82 -9.72 34.05
N VAL A 386 -10.96 -9.72 33.07
CA VAL A 386 -10.21 -10.90 32.66
C VAL A 386 -8.82 -10.84 33.28
N PRO A 387 -8.41 -11.82 34.09
CA PRO A 387 -7.04 -11.91 34.57
C PRO A 387 -6.12 -12.31 33.39
N LEU A 388 -5.41 -11.34 32.85
CA LEU A 388 -4.41 -11.56 31.78
C LEU A 388 -3.18 -12.36 32.25
N ALA A 389 -3.00 -12.50 33.55
CA ALA A 389 -1.87 -13.22 34.17
C ALA A 389 -2.00 -14.75 34.12
N ASP A 390 -3.17 -15.33 33.79
CA ASP A 390 -3.33 -16.78 33.66
C ASP A 390 -2.77 -17.25 32.31
N THR A 391 -1.62 -17.92 32.32
CA THR A 391 -0.84 -18.30 31.12
C THR A 391 -1.60 -19.18 30.12
N VAL A 392 -2.50 -20.03 30.55
CA VAL A 392 -3.27 -20.94 29.68
C VAL A 392 -4.54 -20.28 29.14
N ARG A 393 -5.30 -19.63 30.02
CA ARG A 393 -6.50 -18.89 29.64
C ARG A 393 -6.15 -17.53 29.03
N GLY A 394 -5.06 -16.89 29.45
CA GLY A 394 -4.59 -15.61 28.94
C GLY A 394 -4.35 -15.60 27.44
N ALA A 395 -3.78 -16.68 26.88
CA ALA A 395 -3.63 -16.81 25.43
C ALA A 395 -4.97 -16.81 24.68
N ARG A 396 -5.98 -17.53 25.22
CA ARG A 396 -7.33 -17.57 24.63
C ARG A 396 -8.08 -16.23 24.74
N TYR A 397 -7.87 -15.51 25.83
CA TYR A 397 -8.43 -14.16 25.99
C TYR A 397 -7.77 -13.18 25.01
N ARG A 398 -6.46 -13.29 24.78
CA ARG A 398 -5.75 -12.47 23.79
C ARG A 398 -6.28 -12.73 22.38
N GLU A 399 -6.51 -13.99 22.01
CA GLU A 399 -7.13 -14.35 20.74
C GLU A 399 -8.57 -13.79 20.59
N LEU A 400 -9.34 -13.79 21.67
CA LEU A 400 -10.69 -13.19 21.70
C LEU A 400 -10.61 -11.68 21.49
N TYR A 401 -9.69 -11.04 22.22
CA TYR A 401 -9.42 -9.61 22.09
C TYR A 401 -9.04 -9.21 20.67
N GLU A 402 -8.08 -9.90 20.03
CA GLU A 402 -7.69 -9.63 18.66
C GLU A 402 -8.87 -9.71 17.66
N ALA A 403 -9.75 -10.70 17.85
CA ALA A 403 -10.93 -10.86 17.01
C ALA A 403 -11.95 -9.73 17.22
N LEU A 404 -12.19 -9.34 18.48
CA LEU A 404 -13.10 -8.24 18.83
C LEU A 404 -12.55 -6.89 18.37
N ALA A 405 -11.24 -6.65 18.53
CA ALA A 405 -10.59 -5.44 18.09
C ALA A 405 -10.63 -5.27 16.55
N TYR A 406 -10.47 -6.38 15.82
CA TYR A 406 -10.66 -6.35 14.36
C TYR A 406 -12.10 -5.93 13.98
N LEU A 407 -13.11 -6.46 14.68
CA LEU A 407 -14.51 -6.09 14.46
C LEU A 407 -14.77 -4.63 14.80
N TYR A 408 -14.20 -4.13 15.89
CA TYR A 408 -14.33 -2.74 16.30
C TYR A 408 -13.86 -1.76 15.21
N LEU A 409 -12.73 -2.04 14.60
CA LEU A 409 -12.17 -1.18 13.55
C LEU A 409 -12.93 -1.24 12.21
N ARG A 410 -13.76 -2.28 12.00
CA ARG A 410 -14.37 -2.54 10.69
C ARG A 410 -15.90 -2.54 10.67
N ASP A 411 -16.53 -3.00 11.72
CA ASP A 411 -18.01 -3.11 11.79
C ASP A 411 -18.51 -3.09 13.24
N THR A 412 -18.73 -1.89 13.74
CA THR A 412 -19.21 -1.67 15.11
C THR A 412 -20.61 -2.25 15.37
N LEU A 413 -21.46 -2.41 14.33
CA LEU A 413 -22.78 -3.01 14.48
C LEU A 413 -22.72 -4.48 14.90
N ARG A 414 -21.72 -5.20 14.43
CA ARG A 414 -21.52 -6.61 14.81
C ARG A 414 -21.01 -6.77 16.23
N LEU A 415 -20.35 -5.77 16.76
CA LEU A 415 -19.97 -5.74 18.16
C LEU A 415 -21.16 -5.48 19.07
N ALA A 416 -22.14 -4.70 18.64
CA ALA A 416 -23.39 -4.52 19.37
C ALA A 416 -24.12 -5.85 19.58
N ALA A 417 -23.98 -6.82 18.66
CA ALA A 417 -24.50 -8.18 18.82
C ALA A 417 -23.89 -8.93 20.02
N PHE A 418 -22.63 -8.62 20.38
CA PHE A 418 -21.97 -9.15 21.58
C PHE A 418 -22.29 -8.35 22.85
N GLY A 419 -23.17 -7.35 22.80
CA GLY A 419 -23.48 -6.45 23.92
C GLY A 419 -22.43 -5.35 24.13
N LEU A 420 -21.48 -5.19 23.21
CA LEU A 420 -20.39 -4.23 23.27
C LEU A 420 -20.74 -3.03 22.38
N SER A 421 -21.38 -2.01 22.93
CA SER A 421 -21.86 -0.85 22.18
C SER A 421 -21.07 0.45 22.44
N SER A 422 -20.13 0.44 23.39
CA SER A 422 -19.32 1.63 23.73
C SER A 422 -17.87 1.28 24.04
N THR A 423 -16.98 2.26 23.87
CA THR A 423 -15.54 2.12 24.18
C THR A 423 -15.31 1.79 25.66
N GLU A 424 -16.15 2.31 26.55
CA GLU A 424 -16.07 2.05 28.00
C GLU A 424 -16.25 0.56 28.32
N ARG A 425 -17.20 -0.12 27.66
CA ARG A 425 -17.43 -1.56 27.86
C ARG A 425 -16.27 -2.42 27.36
N TYR A 426 -15.52 -1.97 26.38
CA TYR A 426 -14.32 -2.66 25.95
C TYR A 426 -13.20 -2.50 26.98
N ALA A 427 -13.02 -1.29 27.52
CA ALA A 427 -12.05 -1.02 28.56
C ALA A 427 -12.32 -1.82 29.85
N GLU A 428 -13.59 -2.14 30.17
CA GLU A 428 -13.95 -3.03 31.27
C GLU A 428 -13.48 -4.47 31.06
N LEU A 429 -13.51 -4.97 29.80
CA LEU A 429 -13.05 -6.33 29.49
C LEU A 429 -11.54 -6.45 29.41
N PHE A 430 -10.88 -5.43 28.87
CA PHE A 430 -9.43 -5.42 28.56
C PHE A 430 -8.81 -4.07 28.96
N PRO A 431 -8.69 -3.76 30.25
CA PRO A 431 -8.41 -2.39 30.71
C PRO A 431 -7.06 -1.82 30.29
N SER A 432 -6.01 -2.64 30.08
CA SER A 432 -4.69 -2.15 29.69
C SER A 432 -4.44 -2.21 28.18
N ASP A 433 -4.74 -3.34 27.55
CA ASP A 433 -4.32 -3.61 26.16
C ASP A 433 -5.28 -2.99 25.12
N PHE A 434 -6.55 -2.77 25.49
CA PHE A 434 -7.53 -2.26 24.55
C PHE A 434 -7.36 -0.76 24.27
N ALA A 435 -7.05 0.03 25.28
CA ALA A 435 -6.82 1.46 25.12
C ALA A 435 -5.63 1.71 24.16
N ASP A 436 -4.57 0.90 24.26
CA ASP A 436 -3.39 1.01 23.42
C ASP A 436 -3.66 0.57 21.97
N TYR A 437 -4.46 -0.46 21.77
CA TYR A 437 -4.88 -0.93 20.45
C TYR A 437 -5.76 0.09 19.72
N VAL A 438 -6.74 0.66 20.40
CA VAL A 438 -7.65 1.69 19.83
C VAL A 438 -6.89 2.97 19.46
N ARG A 439 -5.79 3.27 20.16
CA ARG A 439 -4.90 4.40 19.87
C ARG A 439 -3.90 4.15 18.75
N GLY A 440 -3.91 3.00 18.10
CA GLY A 440 -3.02 2.67 16.97
C GLY A 440 -1.61 2.22 17.36
N TRP A 441 -1.39 1.80 18.59
CA TRP A 441 -0.10 1.37 19.15
C TRP A 441 0.16 -0.14 19.01
N THR A 442 -0.04 -0.71 17.83
CA THR A 442 0.13 -2.15 17.61
C THR A 442 1.59 -2.63 17.50
N ASP A 443 2.57 -1.73 17.41
CA ASP A 443 3.97 -2.13 17.17
C ASP A 443 4.84 -2.24 18.43
N ARG A 444 4.29 -1.95 19.60
CA ARG A 444 5.00 -2.12 20.87
C ARG A 444 4.16 -2.91 21.86
N VAL A 445 4.01 -4.21 21.62
CA VAL A 445 3.73 -5.13 22.71
C VAL A 445 5.03 -5.22 23.52
N PRO A 446 5.09 -4.74 24.77
CA PRO A 446 6.20 -5.05 25.63
C PRO A 446 6.28 -6.57 25.69
N ALA A 447 7.46 -7.15 25.44
CA ALA A 447 7.68 -8.56 25.62
C ALA A 447 7.13 -8.94 27.01
N ALA A 448 6.19 -9.87 27.05
CA ALA A 448 5.63 -10.36 28.28
C ALA A 448 6.75 -10.97 29.11
N GLY A 449 7.18 -10.26 30.11
CA GLY A 449 8.24 -10.72 31.00
C GLY A 449 9.13 -9.59 31.47
N THR A 450 8.59 -8.67 32.26
CA THR A 450 9.28 -8.05 33.39
C THR A 450 8.28 -7.20 34.16
N ASP A 451 8.10 -7.53 35.39
CA ASP A 451 7.59 -6.78 36.53
C ASP A 451 6.42 -5.80 36.31
N GLY A 452 5.36 -5.96 37.09
CA GLY A 452 4.08 -5.25 37.13
C GLY A 452 4.12 -3.72 37.26
N GLY A 453 4.85 -3.05 36.37
CA GLY A 453 4.91 -1.60 36.27
C GLY A 453 3.71 -1.07 35.48
N ALA A 454 2.85 -0.23 36.08
CA ALA A 454 1.82 0.49 35.37
C ALA A 454 2.47 1.54 34.47
N THR A 455 2.21 1.50 33.17
CA THR A 455 2.63 2.54 32.21
C THR A 455 1.44 3.41 31.85
N ARG A 456 1.61 4.73 31.91
CA ARG A 456 0.59 5.71 31.51
C ARG A 456 1.09 6.55 30.35
N PHE A 457 0.23 6.76 29.37
CA PHE A 457 0.53 7.57 28.18
C PHE A 457 -0.36 8.81 28.18
N PHE A 458 0.24 9.95 27.91
CA PHE A 458 -0.43 11.21 27.77
C PHE A 458 -0.13 11.81 26.40
N TYR A 459 -1.17 12.30 25.73
CA TYR A 459 -1.08 12.90 24.40
C TYR A 459 -1.64 14.32 24.42
N LEU A 460 -0.93 15.20 23.73
CA LEU A 460 -1.42 16.53 23.50
C LEU A 460 -2.54 16.48 22.44
N PRO A 461 -3.74 17.04 22.72
CA PRO A 461 -4.78 17.16 21.71
C PRO A 461 -4.31 17.92 20.47
N ASP A 462 -4.78 17.51 19.28
CA ASP A 462 -4.37 18.14 18.02
C ASP A 462 -4.82 19.60 17.91
N ASP A 463 -5.91 19.95 18.58
CA ASP A 463 -6.50 21.30 18.67
C ASP A 463 -5.96 22.14 19.85
N ALA A 464 -4.92 21.68 20.55
CA ALA A 464 -4.34 22.42 21.66
C ALA A 464 -3.59 23.66 21.16
N GLU A 465 -4.01 24.83 21.65
CA GLU A 465 -3.41 26.12 21.34
C GLU A 465 -2.52 26.60 22.49
N TYR A 466 -1.32 27.04 22.16
CA TYR A 466 -0.39 27.63 23.11
C TYR A 466 -0.02 29.04 22.68
N ALA A 467 -0.31 30.02 23.53
CA ALA A 467 0.20 31.37 23.33
C ALA A 467 1.74 31.38 23.36
N LEU A 468 2.36 31.95 22.34
CA LEU A 468 3.83 31.96 22.22
C LEU A 468 4.50 32.73 23.37
N GLY A 469 3.85 33.70 23.99
CA GLY A 469 4.38 34.50 25.11
C GLY A 469 5.54 35.39 24.71
N ASP A 470 5.74 36.49 25.45
CA ASP A 470 6.83 37.41 25.20
C ASP A 470 8.18 36.86 25.69
N GLY A 471 9.26 37.15 24.95
CA GLY A 471 10.63 36.84 25.34
C GLY A 471 11.27 35.61 24.72
N TYR A 472 10.63 34.91 23.76
CA TYR A 472 11.26 33.88 22.98
C TYR A 472 11.73 34.41 21.63
N SER A 473 13.00 34.14 21.27
CA SER A 473 13.62 34.67 20.06
C SER A 473 13.60 33.67 18.89
N ARG A 474 13.45 32.37 19.16
CA ARG A 474 13.55 31.33 18.18
C ARG A 474 12.58 30.17 18.48
N LEU A 475 11.94 29.61 17.44
CA LEU A 475 11.05 28.46 17.50
C LEU A 475 11.57 27.36 16.58
N TRP A 476 11.70 26.15 17.10
CA TRP A 476 11.98 24.92 16.33
C TRP A 476 10.79 23.98 16.40
N LEU A 477 10.38 23.51 15.23
CA LEU A 477 9.38 22.47 15.07
C LEU A 477 10.08 21.16 14.65
N PRO A 478 9.80 20.01 15.28
CA PRO A 478 10.42 18.76 14.91
C PRO A 478 9.93 18.32 13.52
N CYS A 479 10.83 18.34 12.53
CA CYS A 479 10.65 17.66 11.25
C CYS A 479 11.69 16.54 11.20
N TYR A 480 11.32 15.32 11.56
CA TYR A 480 12.08 14.07 11.35
C TYR A 480 13.61 14.12 11.64
N SER A 481 14.10 14.96 12.51
CA SER A 481 15.52 15.13 12.76
C SER A 481 15.94 14.69 14.17
N SER A 482 17.15 14.15 14.26
CA SER A 482 17.79 13.55 15.43
C SER A 482 18.27 14.55 16.52
N TRP A 483 17.70 15.74 16.59
CA TRP A 483 18.14 16.80 17.50
C TRP A 483 17.49 16.76 18.90
N ALA A 484 16.56 15.85 19.14
CA ALA A 484 15.98 15.61 20.44
C ALA A 484 15.85 14.11 20.72
N GLU A 485 16.40 13.66 21.83
CA GLU A 485 16.39 12.26 22.24
C GLU A 485 16.12 12.16 23.74
N PHE A 486 15.18 11.28 24.13
CA PHE A 486 15.00 10.89 25.51
C PHE A 486 15.61 9.50 25.71
N GLY A 487 16.68 9.41 26.51
CA GLY A 487 17.36 8.17 26.79
C GLY A 487 18.17 8.26 28.10
N ASN A 488 18.31 7.13 28.79
CA ASN A 488 18.99 7.04 30.09
C ASN A 488 18.47 8.06 31.11
N ASP A 489 17.15 8.17 31.23
CA ASP A 489 16.44 9.10 32.13
C ASP A 489 16.84 10.57 31.95
N THR A 490 17.20 10.97 30.75
CA THR A 490 17.61 12.34 30.43
C THR A 490 17.07 12.74 29.07
N LEU A 491 16.40 13.90 29.01
CA LEU A 491 16.04 14.56 27.75
C LEU A 491 17.23 15.37 27.25
N ARG A 492 17.65 15.10 26.03
CA ARG A 492 18.73 15.84 25.33
C ARG A 492 18.12 16.56 24.14
N VAL A 493 18.33 17.86 24.07
CA VAL A 493 17.87 18.69 22.95
C VAL A 493 19.06 19.49 22.43
N ASP A 494 19.39 19.32 21.16
CA ASP A 494 20.50 20.01 20.50
C ASP A 494 19.94 20.89 19.38
N VAL A 495 19.69 22.16 19.65
CA VAL A 495 19.05 23.11 18.74
C VAL A 495 19.75 24.45 18.74
N GLY A 496 19.97 25.01 17.57
CA GLY A 496 20.55 26.35 17.41
C GLY A 496 21.96 26.50 17.96
N GLY A 497 22.71 25.40 18.12
CA GLY A 497 24.04 25.40 18.73
C GLY A 497 24.02 25.31 20.28
N GLU A 498 22.85 25.29 20.89
CA GLU A 498 22.67 25.05 22.32
C GLU A 498 22.35 23.61 22.64
N ARG A 499 23.00 23.08 23.67
CA ARG A 499 22.76 21.74 24.21
C ARG A 499 22.03 21.83 25.54
N ILE A 500 20.76 21.40 25.51
CA ILE A 500 19.90 21.35 26.69
C ILE A 500 19.86 19.92 27.20
N ARG A 501 20.08 19.72 28.50
CA ARG A 501 19.95 18.41 29.15
C ARG A 501 19.10 18.59 30.40
N ILE A 502 18.03 17.80 30.48
CA ILE A 502 17.06 17.81 31.57
C ILE A 502 16.94 16.39 32.10
N ALA A 503 17.18 16.19 33.38
CA ALA A 503 16.97 14.88 34.01
C ALA A 503 15.48 14.54 34.04
N GLY A 504 15.10 13.30 33.74
CA GLY A 504 13.71 12.86 33.69
C GLY A 504 12.97 13.07 35.01
N ALA A 505 13.64 12.81 36.13
CA ALA A 505 13.06 13.06 37.46
C ALA A 505 12.78 14.54 37.71
N GLU A 506 13.68 15.45 37.30
CA GLU A 506 13.49 16.91 37.41
C GLU A 506 12.35 17.38 36.48
N LEU A 507 12.32 16.87 35.24
CA LEU A 507 11.28 17.15 34.29
C LEU A 507 9.91 16.75 34.85
N LEU A 508 9.78 15.52 35.34
CA LEU A 508 8.53 15.00 35.90
C LEU A 508 8.08 15.80 37.12
N ALA A 509 8.97 16.08 38.07
CA ALA A 509 8.65 16.86 39.27
C ALA A 509 8.16 18.25 38.94
N ARG A 510 8.78 18.96 37.99
CA ARG A 510 8.34 20.28 37.55
C ARG A 510 6.98 20.25 36.86
N GLN A 511 6.74 19.22 36.03
CA GLN A 511 5.46 19.08 35.32
C GLN A 511 4.30 18.74 36.28
N LEU A 512 4.52 17.86 37.26
CA LEU A 512 3.52 17.56 38.29
C LEU A 512 3.18 18.81 39.12
N ALA A 513 4.21 19.56 39.58
CA ALA A 513 4.01 20.82 40.30
C ALA A 513 3.21 21.86 39.48
N ARG A 514 3.39 21.87 38.17
CA ARG A 514 2.67 22.77 37.27
C ARG A 514 1.22 22.39 37.07
N VAL A 515 0.92 21.10 37.03
CA VAL A 515 -0.46 20.57 37.00
C VAL A 515 -1.14 20.77 38.34
N GLY A 516 -0.37 20.93 39.43
CA GLY A 516 -0.89 21.09 40.80
C GLY A 516 -1.21 19.78 41.49
N VAL A 517 -0.58 18.67 41.06
CA VAL A 517 -0.77 17.32 41.64
C VAL A 517 0.50 16.86 42.34
N ALA A 518 0.34 16.11 43.42
CA ALA A 518 1.46 15.61 44.22
C ALA A 518 2.07 14.33 43.65
N SER A 519 1.30 13.53 42.92
CA SER A 519 1.74 12.26 42.35
C SER A 519 1.17 12.01 40.96
N CYS A 520 1.82 11.13 40.19
CA CYS A 520 1.32 10.71 38.88
C CYS A 520 -0.02 9.95 38.96
N GLU A 521 -0.39 9.45 40.12
CA GLU A 521 -1.66 8.74 40.33
C GLU A 521 -2.86 9.68 40.30
N GLU A 522 -2.66 10.95 40.65
CA GLU A 522 -3.66 12.01 40.66
C GLU A 522 -3.90 12.62 39.26
N LEU A 523 -3.01 12.36 38.30
CA LEU A 523 -3.17 12.84 36.94
C LEU A 523 -4.43 12.26 36.31
N ARG A 524 -5.26 13.13 35.74
CA ARG A 524 -6.47 12.76 35.00
C ARG A 524 -6.25 12.97 33.51
N ASP A 525 -6.94 12.20 32.68
CA ASP A 525 -6.96 12.35 31.24
C ASP A 525 -7.97 13.46 30.84
N SER A 526 -7.68 14.68 31.31
CA SER A 526 -8.47 15.88 31.08
C SER A 526 -7.57 17.01 30.55
N ARG A 527 -8.14 17.91 29.76
CA ARG A 527 -7.41 19.08 29.22
C ARG A 527 -6.70 19.90 30.30
N GLU A 528 -7.34 20.05 31.45
CA GLU A 528 -6.79 20.80 32.59
C GLU A 528 -5.48 20.21 33.12
N HIS A 529 -5.30 18.88 33.02
CA HIS A 529 -4.08 18.20 33.45
C HIS A 529 -3.09 18.00 32.29
N ILE A 530 -3.57 17.65 31.08
CA ILE A 530 -2.72 17.31 29.94
C ILE A 530 -1.99 18.54 29.39
N GLU A 531 -2.67 19.66 29.16
CA GLU A 531 -2.03 20.85 28.58
C GLU A 531 -0.88 21.39 29.44
N PRO A 532 -1.00 21.57 30.77
CA PRO A 532 0.14 21.96 31.60
C PRO A 532 1.23 20.89 31.69
N LEU A 533 0.86 19.59 31.67
CA LEU A 533 1.80 18.48 31.70
C LEU A 533 2.69 18.46 30.46
N MET A 534 2.17 18.86 29.31
CA MET A 534 2.90 18.88 28.04
C MET A 534 3.71 20.15 27.79
N ASP A 535 3.60 21.19 28.63
CA ASP A 535 4.26 22.47 28.46
C ASP A 535 5.35 22.67 29.51
N TYR A 536 6.59 22.28 29.19
CA TYR A 536 7.74 22.51 30.05
C TYR A 536 8.31 23.92 29.85
N ARG A 537 8.62 24.65 30.96
CA ARG A 537 9.25 25.98 30.92
C ARG A 537 10.40 26.07 31.90
N ASP A 538 11.51 26.63 31.41
CA ASP A 538 12.68 26.94 32.18
C ASP A 538 13.17 28.36 31.84
N ALA A 539 14.17 28.85 32.56
CA ALA A 539 14.76 30.19 32.31
C ALA A 539 15.35 30.33 30.90
N ARG A 540 15.74 29.21 30.25
CA ARG A 540 16.41 29.17 28.95
C ARG A 540 15.48 28.78 27.80
N CYS A 541 14.54 27.89 28.05
CA CYS A 541 13.73 27.31 27.00
C CYS A 541 12.30 27.03 27.45
N ARG A 542 11.43 26.86 26.46
CA ARG A 542 10.11 26.26 26.58
C ARG A 542 10.02 25.08 25.63
N ILE A 543 9.58 23.91 26.13
CA ILE A 543 9.44 22.70 25.37
C ILE A 543 7.99 22.25 25.44
N ILE A 544 7.37 22.03 24.29
CA ILE A 544 6.03 21.48 24.18
C ILE A 544 6.19 20.03 23.70
N PHE A 545 5.65 19.10 24.47
CA PHE A 545 5.64 17.68 24.13
C PHE A 545 4.41 17.34 23.31
N SER A 546 4.55 16.43 22.33
CA SER A 546 3.43 15.78 21.65
C SER A 546 2.91 14.60 22.44
N ASP A 547 3.82 13.84 23.06
CA ASP A 547 3.48 12.75 23.95
C ASP A 547 4.49 12.58 25.09
N LEU A 548 4.00 12.04 26.20
CA LEU A 548 4.77 11.64 27.37
C LEU A 548 4.32 10.27 27.85
N SER A 549 5.24 9.34 27.98
CA SER A 549 4.99 8.04 28.59
C SER A 549 5.62 7.97 29.99
N LEU A 550 4.82 7.65 30.99
CA LEU A 550 5.22 7.50 32.37
C LEU A 550 5.14 6.02 32.76
N GLU A 551 6.18 5.52 33.40
CA GLU A 551 6.29 4.15 33.85
C GLU A 551 6.51 4.10 35.38
N ARG A 552 5.81 3.20 36.05
CA ARG A 552 6.02 2.95 37.49
C ARG A 552 7.01 1.81 37.66
N THR A 553 8.08 2.07 38.38
CA THR A 553 9.10 1.07 38.73
C THR A 553 9.05 0.80 40.22
N ASP A 554 9.08 -0.47 40.63
CA ASP A 554 8.94 -0.90 42.03
C ASP A 554 9.98 -0.30 43.00
N SER A 555 11.15 0.07 42.47
CA SER A 555 12.28 0.59 43.27
C SER A 555 12.41 2.13 43.29
N LEU A 556 11.87 2.85 42.27
CA LEU A 556 12.11 4.29 42.06
C LEU A 556 10.82 5.14 41.94
N GLY A 557 9.65 4.52 42.01
CA GLY A 557 8.38 5.22 41.77
C GLY A 557 8.13 5.51 40.29
N TRP A 558 7.43 6.60 39.98
CA TRP A 558 7.12 7.00 38.60
C TRP A 558 8.32 7.68 37.92
N ARG A 559 8.59 7.29 36.68
CA ARG A 559 9.59 7.92 35.81
C ARG A 559 9.06 8.15 34.41
N ILE A 560 9.72 9.05 33.66
CA ILE A 560 9.44 9.22 32.24
C ILE A 560 10.11 8.07 31.48
N ALA A 561 9.32 7.27 30.77
CA ALA A 561 9.80 6.18 29.92
C ALA A 561 10.10 6.65 28.48
N GLY A 562 9.38 7.67 28.02
CA GLY A 562 9.59 8.27 26.71
C GLY A 562 8.92 9.64 26.60
N ALA A 563 9.44 10.46 25.70
CA ALA A 563 8.90 11.79 25.41
C ALA A 563 9.13 12.12 23.93
N GLN A 564 8.11 12.64 23.26
CA GLN A 564 8.26 13.23 21.92
C GLN A 564 7.95 14.73 22.00
N LEU A 565 8.66 15.51 21.20
CA LEU A 565 8.56 16.96 21.24
C LEU A 565 7.73 17.47 20.06
N ARG A 566 6.86 18.44 20.33
CA ARG A 566 6.10 19.18 19.31
C ARG A 566 6.79 20.49 18.93
N ALA A 567 7.39 21.17 19.90
CA ALA A 567 8.10 22.42 19.66
C ALA A 567 9.15 22.70 20.75
N VAL A 568 10.20 23.41 20.39
CA VAL A 568 11.19 23.97 21.32
C VAL A 568 11.36 25.47 21.02
N MET A 569 11.31 26.29 22.05
CA MET A 569 11.52 27.73 21.96
C MET A 569 12.69 28.11 22.87
N LEU A 570 13.61 28.91 22.35
CA LEU A 570 14.72 29.48 23.11
C LEU A 570 14.48 30.98 23.38
N ARG A 571 14.88 31.43 24.53
CA ARG A 571 14.85 32.86 24.91
C ARG A 571 15.98 33.66 24.30
#